data_67a20e1b6ef339e4030622534d65bb6a
#
_entry.id   67a20e1b6ef339e4030622534d65bb6a
#
_cell.length_a   1.000
_cell.length_b   1.000
_cell.length_c   1.000
_cell.angle_alpha   90.00
_cell.angle_beta   90.00
_cell.angle_gamma   90.00
#
_symmetry.space_group_name_H-M   'P 1'
#
loop_
_entity.id
_entity.type
_entity.pdbx_description
1 polymer ?
#
loop_
_entity_poly.entity_id
_entity_poly.type
_entity_poly.pdbx_seq_one_letter_code
_entity_poly.pdbx_strand_id
1 'polypeptide(L)'
;MTDKNPIVVMKGITIEFPGVKALDGVDLTLYPGEVHALMGENGAGKSTMIKALTGVYKINAGSIMVDGKPQQFNGTLDAQNAGIATVYQEVNLCTNLSVGENVMLGHEKRGPFGIDWKKTHEAAKKYLAQMGLESIDPHTPLSSISIAMQQLVAIARAMVINAKVLILDEPTSSLDANEVRDLFAIMRKVRDSGVAILFVSHFLDQIYEITDRLTILRNGQFIKEVMTKDTPRDELIGMMIGKSAAELSQIGAKKARREITPGEKPIVDVKGLGKKGTINPVDVDIYKGEVIGFAGLLGSGRTELGRLLYGADKPDSGTYTLNGKKVNISDPYTALKNKIAYSTENRRDEGIIGDLTVRQNILIALQATRGMFKPIPKKEADAIVDKYMKELNVRPADPDRPVKNLSGGNQQKVLIGRWLATHPELLILDEPTRGIDIGAKAEIQQVVLDLASQGMGVVFISSELEEVVRLSDDIEVLKDRHKIAEIENDDTVSQATIVETIANTNVNTGKEA
;
A
#
# COMPACT_ATOMS: atom_id res chain seq x y z
N MET A 1 -25.82 -11.74 -20.52
CA MET A 1 -24.69 -12.66 -20.22
C MET A 1 -24.19 -13.12 -21.57
N THR A 2 -22.97 -12.74 -21.95
CA THR A 2 -22.36 -13.20 -23.21
C THR A 2 -22.02 -14.69 -23.05
N ASP A 3 -22.53 -15.52 -23.98
CA ASP A 3 -22.24 -16.97 -24.12
C ASP A 3 -20.76 -17.23 -24.50
N LYS A 4 -19.82 -16.63 -23.76
CA LYS A 4 -18.40 -16.88 -23.97
C LYS A 4 -17.99 -18.12 -23.18
N ASN A 5 -17.39 -19.11 -23.83
CA ASN A 5 -16.78 -20.23 -23.14
C ASN A 5 -15.59 -19.73 -22.29
N PRO A 6 -15.45 -20.16 -21.04
CA PRO A 6 -14.34 -19.77 -20.20
C PRO A 6 -13.00 -20.26 -20.75
N ILE A 7 -11.96 -19.43 -20.66
CA ILE A 7 -10.60 -19.78 -21.08
C ILE A 7 -9.87 -20.55 -19.97
N VAL A 8 -10.14 -20.23 -18.70
CA VAL A 8 -9.64 -20.95 -17.54
C VAL A 8 -10.80 -21.32 -16.62
N VAL A 9 -10.83 -22.56 -16.16
CA VAL A 9 -11.71 -23.02 -15.10
C VAL A 9 -10.86 -23.76 -14.07
N MET A 10 -10.74 -23.18 -12.89
CA MET A 10 -10.18 -23.83 -11.71
C MET A 10 -11.33 -24.18 -10.78
N LYS A 11 -11.45 -25.46 -10.40
CA LYS A 11 -12.57 -25.92 -9.60
C LYS A 11 -12.12 -26.75 -8.40
N GLY A 12 -12.58 -26.36 -7.22
CA GLY A 12 -12.30 -27.06 -5.97
C GLY A 12 -10.83 -27.06 -5.58
N ILE A 13 -10.08 -26.01 -5.90
CA ILE A 13 -8.63 -25.95 -5.70
C ILE A 13 -8.30 -25.94 -4.21
N THR A 14 -7.53 -26.96 -3.80
CA THR A 14 -7.05 -27.07 -2.41
C THR A 14 -5.52 -27.11 -2.43
N ILE A 15 -4.89 -26.32 -1.57
CA ILE A 15 -3.44 -26.30 -1.34
C ILE A 15 -3.17 -26.26 0.15
N GLU A 16 -2.36 -27.23 0.61
CA GLU A 16 -2.01 -27.41 2.01
C GLU A 16 -0.50 -27.29 2.19
N PHE A 17 -0.09 -26.53 3.19
CA PHE A 17 1.29 -26.47 3.70
C PHE A 17 1.33 -27.00 5.12
N PRO A 18 2.48 -27.40 5.67
CA PRO A 18 2.57 -27.86 7.04
C PRO A 18 1.93 -26.87 8.03
N GLY A 19 0.82 -27.28 8.64
CA GLY A 19 0.06 -26.49 9.63
C GLY A 19 -0.89 -25.43 9.07
N VAL A 20 -1.01 -25.26 7.73
CA VAL A 20 -1.90 -24.26 7.13
C VAL A 20 -2.54 -24.78 5.84
N LYS A 21 -3.86 -24.68 5.76
CA LYS A 21 -4.61 -24.85 4.51
C LYS A 21 -4.74 -23.50 3.82
N ALA A 22 -3.88 -23.26 2.82
CA ALA A 22 -3.79 -21.95 2.15
C ALA A 22 -4.92 -21.70 1.14
N LEU A 23 -5.46 -22.78 0.54
CA LEU A 23 -6.69 -22.76 -0.27
C LEU A 23 -7.52 -23.97 0.09
N ASP A 24 -8.82 -23.79 0.24
CA ASP A 24 -9.79 -24.81 0.65
C ASP A 24 -10.99 -24.83 -0.29
N GLY A 25 -10.90 -25.64 -1.35
CA GLY A 25 -11.98 -25.84 -2.31
C GLY A 25 -12.34 -24.59 -3.14
N VAL A 26 -11.34 -23.79 -3.53
CA VAL A 26 -11.55 -22.49 -4.19
C VAL A 26 -11.80 -22.66 -5.69
N ASP A 27 -12.79 -21.93 -6.20
CA ASP A 27 -13.12 -21.82 -7.63
C ASP A 27 -12.62 -20.49 -8.21
N LEU A 28 -12.18 -20.52 -9.49
CA LEU A 28 -11.85 -19.32 -10.27
C LEU A 28 -12.17 -19.60 -11.76
N THR A 29 -12.91 -18.69 -12.39
CA THR A 29 -13.25 -18.77 -13.81
C THR A 29 -12.82 -17.50 -14.54
N LEU A 30 -12.07 -17.63 -15.63
CA LEU A 30 -11.63 -16.51 -16.45
C LEU A 30 -12.23 -16.61 -17.85
N TYR A 31 -12.65 -15.47 -18.41
CA TYR A 31 -13.25 -15.40 -19.75
C TYR A 31 -12.37 -14.61 -20.71
N PRO A 32 -12.29 -15.00 -22.00
CA PRO A 32 -11.52 -14.27 -22.99
C PRO A 32 -12.07 -12.86 -23.20
N GLY A 33 -11.16 -11.88 -23.29
CA GLY A 33 -11.52 -10.47 -23.46
C GLY A 33 -12.24 -9.87 -22.25
N GLU A 34 -11.89 -10.30 -21.04
CA GLU A 34 -12.40 -9.81 -19.76
C GLU A 34 -11.24 -9.51 -18.81
N VAL A 35 -11.35 -8.43 -18.05
CA VAL A 35 -10.46 -8.15 -16.91
C VAL A 35 -11.14 -8.62 -15.64
N HIS A 36 -10.60 -9.67 -15.06
CA HIS A 36 -11.09 -10.31 -13.85
C HIS A 36 -10.20 -9.96 -12.66
N ALA A 37 -10.75 -9.37 -11.61
CA ALA A 37 -9.98 -9.12 -10.40
C ALA A 37 -10.05 -10.28 -9.41
N LEU A 38 -8.93 -10.59 -8.78
CA LEU A 38 -8.86 -11.51 -7.64
C LEU A 38 -8.65 -10.70 -6.36
N MET A 39 -9.69 -10.64 -5.54
CA MET A 39 -9.81 -9.78 -4.37
C MET A 39 -9.72 -10.56 -3.06
N GLY A 40 -9.34 -9.88 -1.98
CA GLY A 40 -9.24 -10.44 -0.63
C GLY A 40 -8.13 -9.79 0.17
N GLU A 41 -8.15 -9.92 1.48
CA GLU A 41 -7.10 -9.42 2.38
C GLU A 41 -5.74 -10.12 2.15
N ASN A 42 -4.68 -9.58 2.77
CA ASN A 42 -3.39 -10.25 2.79
C ASN A 42 -3.52 -11.61 3.54
N GLY A 43 -3.01 -12.66 2.89
CA GLY A 43 -3.20 -14.03 3.40
C GLY A 43 -4.51 -14.70 2.97
N ALA A 44 -5.39 -14.04 2.22
CA ALA A 44 -6.64 -14.63 1.72
C ALA A 44 -6.43 -15.78 0.71
N GLY A 45 -5.20 -15.99 0.22
CA GLY A 45 -4.88 -17.05 -0.74
C GLY A 45 -4.66 -16.58 -2.18
N LYS A 46 -4.72 -15.26 -2.48
CA LYS A 46 -4.57 -14.72 -3.84
C LYS A 46 -3.29 -15.19 -4.55
N SER A 47 -2.13 -14.91 -3.94
CA SER A 47 -0.84 -15.32 -4.52
C SER A 47 -0.68 -16.84 -4.58
N THR A 48 -1.32 -17.59 -3.67
CA THR A 48 -1.34 -19.06 -3.71
C THR A 48 -2.15 -19.56 -4.91
N MET A 49 -3.29 -18.92 -5.21
CA MET A 49 -4.10 -19.23 -6.39
C MET A 49 -3.34 -18.93 -7.69
N ILE A 50 -2.67 -17.79 -7.79
CA ILE A 50 -1.80 -17.45 -8.91
C ILE A 50 -0.71 -18.50 -9.08
N LYS A 51 -0.01 -18.88 -8.01
CA LYS A 51 1.05 -19.89 -8.03
C LYS A 51 0.55 -21.28 -8.40
N ALA A 52 -0.69 -21.62 -8.09
CA ALA A 52 -1.34 -22.83 -8.56
C ALA A 52 -1.59 -22.77 -10.08
N LEU A 53 -2.17 -21.65 -10.57
CA LEU A 53 -2.47 -21.45 -11.98
C LEU A 53 -1.21 -21.39 -12.84
N THR A 54 -0.11 -20.87 -12.28
CA THR A 54 1.20 -20.79 -12.98
C THR A 54 2.07 -22.02 -12.81
N GLY A 55 1.60 -23.07 -12.12
CA GLY A 55 2.33 -24.31 -11.93
C GLY A 55 3.52 -24.22 -10.96
N VAL A 56 3.65 -23.12 -10.20
CA VAL A 56 4.65 -22.98 -9.12
C VAL A 56 4.31 -23.91 -7.96
N TYR A 57 3.01 -24.00 -7.62
CA TYR A 57 2.52 -24.92 -6.60
C TYR A 57 1.67 -26.02 -7.22
N LYS A 58 1.89 -27.26 -6.78
CA LYS A 58 1.01 -28.38 -7.10
C LYS A 58 -0.25 -28.29 -6.24
N ILE A 59 -1.41 -28.52 -6.86
CA ILE A 59 -2.68 -28.62 -6.14
C ILE A 59 -2.78 -29.96 -5.41
N ASN A 60 -3.32 -29.96 -4.20
CA ASN A 60 -3.61 -31.18 -3.43
C ASN A 60 -4.94 -31.82 -3.87
N ALA A 61 -5.93 -30.98 -4.25
CA ALA A 61 -7.20 -31.41 -4.79
C ALA A 61 -7.77 -30.36 -5.75
N GLY A 62 -8.78 -30.75 -6.54
CA GLY A 62 -9.42 -29.92 -7.55
C GLY A 62 -8.95 -30.23 -8.97
N SER A 63 -9.34 -29.35 -9.90
CA SER A 63 -8.97 -29.48 -11.33
C SER A 63 -8.74 -28.11 -11.96
N ILE A 64 -7.84 -28.09 -12.94
CA ILE A 64 -7.53 -26.92 -13.76
C ILE A 64 -7.82 -27.28 -15.22
N MET A 65 -8.61 -26.45 -15.90
CA MET A 65 -8.86 -26.55 -17.33
C MET A 65 -8.43 -25.24 -17.99
N VAL A 66 -7.74 -25.35 -19.13
CA VAL A 66 -7.35 -24.23 -19.96
C VAL A 66 -7.81 -24.51 -21.40
N ASP A 67 -8.57 -23.59 -21.96
CA ASP A 67 -9.15 -23.73 -23.32
C ASP A 67 -9.90 -25.07 -23.51
N GLY A 68 -10.72 -25.42 -22.50
CA GLY A 68 -11.51 -26.65 -22.45
C GLY A 68 -10.71 -27.94 -22.26
N LYS A 69 -9.39 -27.87 -22.07
CA LYS A 69 -8.50 -29.04 -21.88
C LYS A 69 -8.05 -29.13 -20.43
N PRO A 70 -8.14 -30.32 -19.81
CA PRO A 70 -7.61 -30.53 -18.47
C PRO A 70 -6.09 -30.35 -18.47
N GLN A 71 -5.59 -29.67 -17.43
CA GLN A 71 -4.17 -29.39 -17.26
C GLN A 71 -3.67 -29.92 -15.91
N GLN A 72 -2.43 -30.42 -15.95
CA GLN A 72 -1.69 -30.76 -14.74
C GLN A 72 -0.29 -30.17 -14.86
N PHE A 73 -0.10 -29.03 -14.23
CA PHE A 73 1.16 -28.31 -14.30
C PHE A 73 2.19 -28.92 -13.35
N ASN A 74 3.37 -29.26 -13.88
CA ASN A 74 4.53 -29.72 -13.11
C ASN A 74 5.57 -28.61 -12.92
N GLY A 75 5.36 -27.46 -13.56
CA GLY A 75 6.22 -26.28 -13.49
C GLY A 75 5.67 -25.13 -14.32
N THR A 76 6.33 -23.99 -14.21
CA THR A 76 5.91 -22.74 -14.88
C THR A 76 5.94 -22.84 -16.41
N LEU A 77 6.82 -23.66 -16.96
CA LEU A 77 6.90 -23.86 -18.41
C LEU A 77 5.63 -24.52 -18.97
N ASP A 78 5.01 -25.44 -18.22
CA ASP A 78 3.76 -26.08 -18.64
C ASP A 78 2.62 -25.06 -18.72
N ALA A 79 2.55 -24.15 -17.74
CA ALA A 79 1.57 -23.08 -17.74
C ALA A 79 1.79 -22.09 -18.90
N GLN A 80 3.06 -21.73 -19.19
CA GLN A 80 3.40 -20.89 -20.32
C GLN A 80 3.02 -21.55 -21.66
N ASN A 81 3.29 -22.85 -21.83
CA ASN A 81 2.90 -23.61 -23.01
C ASN A 81 1.37 -23.71 -23.16
N ALA A 82 0.62 -23.66 -22.08
CA ALA A 82 -0.85 -23.57 -22.11
C ALA A 82 -1.36 -22.15 -22.44
N GLY A 83 -0.47 -21.15 -22.53
CA GLY A 83 -0.78 -19.77 -22.86
C GLY A 83 -1.04 -18.89 -21.63
N ILE A 84 -0.50 -19.23 -20.46
CA ILE A 84 -0.61 -18.44 -19.23
C ILE A 84 0.70 -17.67 -19.03
N ALA A 85 0.64 -16.36 -19.01
CA ALA A 85 1.76 -15.47 -18.73
C ALA A 85 1.51 -14.70 -17.43
N THR A 86 2.60 -14.38 -16.70
CA THR A 86 2.52 -13.66 -15.43
C THR A 86 3.53 -12.53 -15.39
N VAL A 87 3.07 -11.36 -14.98
CA VAL A 87 3.89 -10.24 -14.58
C VAL A 87 3.71 -10.08 -13.07
N TYR A 88 4.78 -10.34 -12.33
CA TYR A 88 4.79 -10.27 -10.87
C TYR A 88 5.02 -8.83 -10.40
N GLN A 89 4.71 -8.57 -9.14
CA GLN A 89 4.90 -7.29 -8.45
C GLN A 89 6.36 -6.79 -8.56
N GLU A 90 7.34 -7.67 -8.33
CA GLU A 90 8.74 -7.41 -8.68
C GLU A 90 8.96 -7.80 -10.14
N VAL A 91 9.25 -6.82 -10.97
CA VAL A 91 9.41 -7.02 -12.41
C VAL A 91 10.61 -7.91 -12.68
N ASN A 92 10.36 -9.19 -13.04
CA ASN A 92 11.40 -10.17 -13.32
C ASN A 92 12.02 -9.95 -14.71
N LEU A 93 12.72 -8.81 -14.88
CA LEU A 93 13.47 -8.45 -16.06
C LEU A 93 14.97 -8.41 -15.75
N CYS A 94 15.79 -8.65 -16.76
CA CYS A 94 17.24 -8.61 -16.66
C CYS A 94 17.72 -7.17 -16.94
N THR A 95 18.04 -6.40 -15.90
CA THR A 95 18.42 -4.99 -16.00
C THR A 95 19.72 -4.74 -16.77
N ASN A 96 20.57 -5.75 -16.90
CA ASN A 96 21.82 -5.72 -17.67
C ASN A 96 21.63 -6.03 -19.17
N LEU A 97 20.42 -6.34 -19.60
CA LEU A 97 20.08 -6.59 -21.01
C LEU A 97 19.32 -5.40 -21.59
N SER A 98 19.26 -5.33 -22.93
CA SER A 98 18.44 -4.36 -23.62
C SER A 98 16.94 -4.66 -23.51
N VAL A 99 16.09 -3.70 -23.85
CA VAL A 99 14.62 -3.87 -23.91
C VAL A 99 14.28 -5.01 -24.87
N GLY A 100 14.88 -5.04 -26.07
CA GLY A 100 14.61 -6.08 -27.07
C GLY A 100 15.00 -7.48 -26.63
N GLU A 101 16.14 -7.61 -25.94
CA GLU A 101 16.59 -8.87 -25.34
C GLU A 101 15.63 -9.34 -24.25
N ASN A 102 15.15 -8.42 -23.40
CA ASN A 102 14.16 -8.76 -22.37
C ASN A 102 12.82 -9.20 -22.96
N VAL A 103 12.32 -8.50 -24.00
CA VAL A 103 11.07 -8.88 -24.67
C VAL A 103 11.18 -10.28 -25.26
N MET A 104 12.31 -10.61 -25.91
CA MET A 104 12.49 -11.86 -26.64
C MET A 104 13.19 -12.96 -25.84
N LEU A 105 13.43 -12.74 -24.55
CA LEU A 105 14.18 -13.69 -23.70
C LEU A 105 13.55 -15.09 -23.74
N GLY A 106 14.37 -16.09 -24.14
CA GLY A 106 13.93 -17.48 -24.35
C GLY A 106 13.23 -17.73 -25.69
N HIS A 107 12.99 -16.70 -26.51
CA HIS A 107 12.33 -16.74 -27.82
C HIS A 107 13.14 -16.04 -28.91
N GLU A 108 14.44 -15.93 -28.71
CA GLU A 108 15.38 -15.32 -29.65
C GLU A 108 15.31 -15.99 -31.02
N LYS A 109 15.41 -15.22 -32.08
CA LYS A 109 15.45 -15.72 -33.44
C LYS A 109 16.82 -16.36 -33.70
N ARG A 110 16.81 -17.57 -34.20
CA ARG A 110 18.04 -18.34 -34.49
C ARG A 110 18.42 -18.28 -35.95
N GLY A 111 19.71 -18.12 -36.20
CA GLY A 111 20.35 -18.23 -37.50
C GLY A 111 21.28 -19.45 -37.55
N PRO A 112 22.00 -19.68 -38.69
CA PRO A 112 22.89 -20.81 -38.85
C PRO A 112 24.03 -20.88 -37.83
N PHE A 113 24.43 -19.76 -37.26
CA PHE A 113 25.57 -19.63 -36.34
C PHE A 113 25.20 -19.25 -34.91
N GLY A 114 23.92 -19.40 -34.53
CA GLY A 114 23.44 -19.04 -33.18
C GLY A 114 22.28 -18.07 -33.21
N ILE A 115 22.21 -17.15 -32.21
CA ILE A 115 21.15 -16.15 -32.13
C ILE A 115 21.36 -15.05 -33.19
N ASP A 116 20.32 -14.80 -33.99
CA ASP A 116 20.27 -13.69 -34.95
C ASP A 116 19.73 -12.44 -34.23
N TRP A 117 20.63 -11.66 -33.64
CA TRP A 117 20.27 -10.49 -32.85
C TRP A 117 19.50 -9.44 -33.65
N LYS A 118 19.82 -9.25 -34.94
CA LYS A 118 19.10 -8.31 -35.80
C LYS A 118 17.63 -8.69 -35.91
N LYS A 119 17.36 -9.95 -36.28
CA LYS A 119 15.97 -10.47 -36.36
C LYS A 119 15.28 -10.49 -34.99
N THR A 120 16.02 -10.74 -33.92
CA THR A 120 15.49 -10.72 -32.56
C THR A 120 15.00 -9.33 -32.19
N HIS A 121 15.80 -8.28 -32.43
CA HIS A 121 15.37 -6.89 -32.15
C HIS A 121 14.26 -6.42 -33.10
N GLU A 122 14.28 -6.83 -34.37
CA GLU A 122 13.17 -6.57 -35.31
C GLU A 122 11.84 -7.22 -34.83
N ALA A 123 11.91 -8.43 -34.28
CA ALA A 123 10.75 -9.10 -33.70
C ALA A 123 10.29 -8.37 -32.42
N ALA A 124 11.21 -8.00 -31.53
CA ALA A 124 10.89 -7.23 -30.32
C ALA A 124 10.17 -5.91 -30.66
N LYS A 125 10.66 -5.20 -31.68
CA LYS A 125 10.04 -3.95 -32.14
C LYS A 125 8.58 -4.15 -32.55
N LYS A 126 8.24 -5.27 -33.19
CA LYS A 126 6.85 -5.59 -33.56
C LYS A 126 5.95 -5.79 -32.34
N TYR A 127 6.43 -6.52 -31.33
CA TYR A 127 5.68 -6.73 -30.09
C TYR A 127 5.50 -5.44 -29.31
N LEU A 128 6.54 -4.59 -29.22
CA LEU A 128 6.44 -3.27 -28.62
C LEU A 128 5.41 -2.39 -29.35
N ALA A 129 5.42 -2.38 -30.69
CA ALA A 129 4.48 -1.64 -31.51
C ALA A 129 3.02 -2.11 -31.30
N GLN A 130 2.78 -3.40 -31.18
CA GLN A 130 1.45 -3.93 -30.87
C GLN A 130 0.90 -3.41 -29.53
N MET A 131 1.79 -3.10 -28.60
CA MET A 131 1.44 -2.52 -27.29
C MET A 131 1.34 -0.99 -27.31
N GLY A 132 1.67 -0.32 -28.42
CA GLY A 132 1.72 1.14 -28.51
C GLY A 132 2.99 1.74 -27.91
N LEU A 133 4.06 0.97 -27.89
CA LEU A 133 5.38 1.33 -27.36
C LEU A 133 6.40 1.53 -28.49
N GLU A 134 5.97 2.06 -29.63
CA GLU A 134 6.81 2.28 -30.82
C GLU A 134 7.98 3.24 -30.56
N SER A 135 7.84 4.11 -29.56
CA SER A 135 8.86 5.09 -29.16
C SER A 135 10.06 4.45 -28.47
N ILE A 136 9.94 3.20 -27.97
CA ILE A 136 11.03 2.51 -27.29
C ILE A 136 11.91 1.81 -28.31
N ASP A 137 13.18 2.24 -28.36
CA ASP A 137 14.19 1.51 -29.16
C ASP A 137 14.52 0.16 -28.47
N PRO A 138 14.39 -0.98 -29.18
CA PRO A 138 14.76 -2.30 -28.64
C PRO A 138 16.21 -2.40 -28.15
N HIS A 139 17.10 -1.54 -28.63
CA HIS A 139 18.52 -1.50 -28.21
C HIS A 139 18.75 -0.73 -26.89
N THR A 140 17.75 -0.01 -26.41
CA THR A 140 17.86 0.77 -25.16
C THR A 140 18.16 -0.17 -23.98
N PRO A 141 19.17 0.14 -23.13
CA PRO A 141 19.41 -0.62 -21.91
C PRO A 141 18.19 -0.56 -20.98
N LEU A 142 17.75 -1.71 -20.45
CA LEU A 142 16.58 -1.74 -19.59
C LEU A 142 16.74 -0.87 -18.34
N SER A 143 17.95 -0.80 -17.79
CA SER A 143 18.27 0.02 -16.61
C SER A 143 18.09 1.53 -16.82
N SER A 144 17.99 2.01 -18.06
CA SER A 144 17.83 3.43 -18.39
C SER A 144 16.38 3.89 -18.51
N ILE A 145 15.41 2.99 -18.44
CA ILE A 145 13.98 3.32 -18.51
C ILE A 145 13.32 3.24 -17.14
N SER A 146 12.21 4.00 -16.94
CA SER A 146 11.47 4.03 -15.68
C SER A 146 10.88 2.66 -15.31
N ILE A 147 10.57 2.47 -14.04
CA ILE A 147 9.93 1.22 -13.55
C ILE A 147 8.60 0.99 -14.29
N ALA A 148 7.84 2.04 -14.55
CA ALA A 148 6.61 1.95 -15.32
C ALA A 148 6.85 1.41 -16.72
N MET A 149 7.85 1.92 -17.43
CA MET A 149 8.21 1.42 -18.76
C MET A 149 8.72 -0.02 -18.71
N GLN A 150 9.46 -0.41 -17.67
CA GLN A 150 9.86 -1.80 -17.44
C GLN A 150 8.64 -2.72 -17.27
N GLN A 151 7.61 -2.27 -16.56
CA GLN A 151 6.34 -3.00 -16.41
C GLN A 151 5.69 -3.27 -17.78
N LEU A 152 5.65 -2.26 -18.65
CA LEU A 152 5.10 -2.40 -20.00
C LEU A 152 5.95 -3.33 -20.88
N VAL A 153 7.27 -3.32 -20.73
CA VAL A 153 8.19 -4.27 -21.38
C VAL A 153 7.90 -5.72 -20.91
N ALA A 154 7.61 -5.92 -19.61
CA ALA A 154 7.25 -7.24 -19.09
C ALA A 154 5.93 -7.75 -19.69
N ILE A 155 4.94 -6.87 -19.89
CA ILE A 155 3.70 -7.20 -20.59
C ILE A 155 3.97 -7.54 -22.06
N ALA A 156 4.81 -6.76 -22.75
CA ALA A 156 5.21 -7.07 -24.13
C ALA A 156 5.88 -8.45 -24.25
N ARG A 157 6.76 -8.80 -23.30
CA ARG A 157 7.36 -10.15 -23.21
C ARG A 157 6.30 -11.24 -23.05
N ALA A 158 5.28 -11.01 -22.23
CA ALA A 158 4.19 -11.95 -22.04
C ALA A 158 3.41 -12.21 -23.35
N MET A 159 3.33 -11.23 -24.25
CA MET A 159 2.64 -11.38 -25.54
C MET A 159 3.46 -12.19 -26.57
N VAL A 160 4.78 -12.33 -26.40
CA VAL A 160 5.63 -13.14 -27.29
C VAL A 160 5.20 -14.61 -27.32
N ILE A 161 4.71 -15.14 -26.19
CA ILE A 161 4.24 -16.52 -26.09
C ILE A 161 2.79 -16.71 -26.54
N ASN A 162 2.19 -15.70 -27.20
CA ASN A 162 0.77 -15.70 -27.57
C ASN A 162 -0.14 -16.01 -26.37
N ALA A 163 0.07 -15.29 -25.27
CA ALA A 163 -0.66 -15.49 -24.03
C ALA A 163 -2.17 -15.40 -24.28
N LYS A 164 -2.90 -16.41 -23.80
CA LYS A 164 -4.37 -16.43 -23.72
C LYS A 164 -4.86 -15.83 -22.41
N VAL A 165 -4.02 -15.92 -21.39
CA VAL A 165 -4.25 -15.40 -20.04
C VAL A 165 -3.02 -14.61 -19.61
N LEU A 166 -3.23 -13.37 -19.19
CA LEU A 166 -2.22 -12.48 -18.61
C LEU A 166 -2.55 -12.24 -17.14
N ILE A 167 -1.66 -12.64 -16.26
CA ILE A 167 -1.78 -12.40 -14.83
C ILE A 167 -0.92 -11.17 -14.48
N LEU A 168 -1.52 -10.20 -13.82
CA LEU A 168 -0.88 -8.97 -13.34
C LEU A 168 -1.03 -8.91 -11.81
N ASP A 169 0.05 -9.18 -11.09
CA ASP A 169 0.08 -9.21 -9.63
C ASP A 169 0.63 -7.88 -9.09
N GLU A 170 -0.26 -7.02 -8.57
CA GLU A 170 0.00 -5.67 -8.05
C GLU A 170 0.84 -4.77 -8.99
N PRO A 171 0.49 -4.66 -10.28
CA PRO A 171 1.35 -3.98 -11.26
C PRO A 171 1.41 -2.46 -11.07
N THR A 172 0.57 -1.88 -10.23
CA THR A 172 0.43 -0.43 -10.02
C THR A 172 1.07 0.08 -8.73
N SER A 173 1.64 -0.81 -7.91
CA SER A 173 2.11 -0.47 -6.55
C SER A 173 3.24 0.58 -6.49
N SER A 174 3.97 0.78 -7.61
CA SER A 174 5.10 1.71 -7.71
C SER A 174 4.89 2.78 -8.79
N LEU A 175 3.68 2.93 -9.32
CA LEU A 175 3.36 3.81 -10.43
C LEU A 175 2.64 5.08 -9.96
N ASP A 176 2.90 6.19 -10.64
CA ASP A 176 2.12 7.40 -10.47
C ASP A 176 0.78 7.34 -11.24
N ALA A 177 -0.09 8.35 -11.04
CA ALA A 177 -1.43 8.38 -11.65
C ALA A 177 -1.41 8.43 -13.20
N ASN A 178 -0.38 9.02 -13.82
CA ASN A 178 -0.23 9.05 -15.27
C ASN A 178 0.22 7.69 -15.79
N GLU A 179 1.21 7.10 -15.14
CA GLU A 179 1.74 5.78 -15.45
C GLU A 179 0.67 4.69 -15.30
N VAL A 180 -0.21 4.79 -14.29
CA VAL A 180 -1.37 3.90 -14.12
C VAL A 180 -2.34 4.03 -15.30
N ARG A 181 -2.61 5.25 -15.78
CA ARG A 181 -3.47 5.47 -16.96
C ARG A 181 -2.89 4.82 -18.22
N ASP A 182 -1.59 4.94 -18.43
CA ASP A 182 -0.89 4.33 -19.57
C ASP A 182 -0.94 2.80 -19.50
N LEU A 183 -0.70 2.23 -18.31
CA LEU A 183 -0.86 0.79 -18.08
C LEU A 183 -2.29 0.32 -18.39
N PHE A 184 -3.31 1.03 -17.91
CA PHE A 184 -4.70 0.68 -18.16
C PHE A 184 -5.09 0.79 -19.64
N ALA A 185 -4.52 1.77 -20.37
CA ALA A 185 -4.71 1.86 -21.81
C ALA A 185 -4.17 0.60 -22.53
N ILE A 186 -3.01 0.10 -22.10
CA ILE A 186 -2.42 -1.13 -22.62
C ILE A 186 -3.24 -2.36 -22.20
N MET A 187 -3.67 -2.45 -20.95
CA MET A 187 -4.54 -3.54 -20.50
C MET A 187 -5.82 -3.61 -21.31
N ARG A 188 -6.45 -2.48 -21.63
CA ARG A 188 -7.64 -2.44 -22.51
C ARG A 188 -7.33 -2.97 -23.91
N LYS A 189 -6.20 -2.61 -24.51
CA LYS A 189 -5.76 -3.14 -25.81
C LYS A 189 -5.55 -4.67 -25.77
N VAL A 190 -4.89 -5.18 -24.73
CA VAL A 190 -4.67 -6.62 -24.53
C VAL A 190 -6.00 -7.34 -24.35
N ARG A 191 -6.88 -6.84 -23.49
CA ARG A 191 -8.23 -7.38 -23.32
C ARG A 191 -9.01 -7.43 -24.64
N ASP A 192 -9.00 -6.33 -25.38
CA ASP A 192 -9.77 -6.19 -26.62
C ASP A 192 -9.22 -7.10 -27.74
N SER A 193 -7.97 -7.56 -27.64
CA SER A 193 -7.42 -8.62 -28.51
C SER A 193 -7.92 -10.02 -28.15
N GLY A 194 -8.74 -10.17 -27.11
CA GLY A 194 -9.32 -11.45 -26.68
C GLY A 194 -8.56 -12.15 -25.55
N VAL A 195 -7.49 -11.55 -25.01
CA VAL A 195 -6.76 -12.09 -23.86
C VAL A 195 -7.55 -11.90 -22.58
N ALA A 196 -7.66 -12.94 -21.76
CA ALA A 196 -8.18 -12.83 -20.41
C ALA A 196 -7.12 -12.22 -19.49
N ILE A 197 -7.49 -11.23 -18.69
CA ILE A 197 -6.57 -10.60 -17.73
C ILE A 197 -7.02 -10.94 -16.32
N LEU A 198 -6.14 -11.57 -15.52
CA LEU A 198 -6.30 -11.69 -14.08
C LEU A 198 -5.53 -10.58 -13.41
N PHE A 199 -6.25 -9.63 -12.80
CA PHE A 199 -5.69 -8.43 -12.18
C PHE A 199 -5.78 -8.52 -10.66
N VAL A 200 -4.66 -8.34 -9.97
CA VAL A 200 -4.61 -8.26 -8.50
C VAL A 200 -4.14 -6.88 -8.12
N SER A 201 -4.95 -6.18 -7.34
CA SER A 201 -4.62 -4.87 -6.77
C SER A 201 -5.34 -4.71 -5.44
N HIS A 202 -4.78 -3.90 -4.56
CA HIS A 202 -5.41 -3.49 -3.32
C HIS A 202 -6.05 -2.08 -3.43
N PHE A 203 -5.91 -1.40 -4.56
CA PHE A 203 -6.51 -0.10 -4.84
C PHE A 203 -7.91 -0.27 -5.43
N LEU A 204 -8.94 -0.03 -4.63
CA LEU A 204 -10.33 -0.23 -5.06
C LEU A 204 -10.71 0.64 -6.25
N ASP A 205 -10.26 1.90 -6.30
CA ASP A 205 -10.57 2.79 -7.43
C ASP A 205 -10.10 2.20 -8.76
N GLN A 206 -8.90 1.62 -8.76
CA GLN A 206 -8.34 0.93 -9.93
C GLN A 206 -9.16 -0.30 -10.32
N ILE A 207 -9.62 -1.07 -9.33
CA ILE A 207 -10.49 -2.23 -9.56
C ILE A 207 -11.77 -1.79 -10.26
N TYR A 208 -12.44 -0.76 -9.75
CA TYR A 208 -13.69 -0.25 -10.36
C TYR A 208 -13.49 0.38 -11.73
N GLU A 209 -12.31 0.93 -12.01
CA GLU A 209 -11.99 1.54 -13.31
C GLU A 209 -11.77 0.54 -14.43
N ILE A 210 -11.09 -0.60 -14.14
CA ILE A 210 -10.57 -1.46 -15.21
C ILE A 210 -11.23 -2.84 -15.28
N THR A 211 -11.86 -3.33 -14.20
CA THR A 211 -12.32 -4.72 -14.13
C THR A 211 -13.79 -4.90 -14.51
N ASP A 212 -14.09 -6.05 -15.09
CA ASP A 212 -15.45 -6.44 -15.47
C ASP A 212 -16.08 -7.31 -14.35
N ARG A 213 -15.28 -8.18 -13.72
CA ARG A 213 -15.71 -9.19 -12.75
C ARG A 213 -14.71 -9.32 -11.60
N LEU A 214 -15.21 -9.75 -10.45
CA LEU A 214 -14.42 -9.95 -9.22
C LEU A 214 -14.63 -11.36 -8.68
N THR A 215 -13.56 -12.04 -8.30
CA THR A 215 -13.59 -13.20 -7.39
C THR A 215 -13.04 -12.78 -6.06
N ILE A 216 -13.79 -13.03 -4.98
CA ILE A 216 -13.45 -12.62 -3.62
C ILE A 216 -13.04 -13.85 -2.82
N LEU A 217 -11.82 -13.81 -2.26
CA LEU A 217 -11.29 -14.82 -1.36
C LEU A 217 -11.18 -14.25 0.06
N ARG A 218 -11.40 -15.11 1.05
CA ARG A 218 -11.17 -14.80 2.46
C ARG A 218 -10.71 -16.04 3.21
N ASN A 219 -9.57 -15.95 3.90
CA ASN A 219 -8.99 -17.05 4.67
C ASN A 219 -8.84 -18.37 3.88
N GLY A 220 -8.41 -18.27 2.61
CA GLY A 220 -8.23 -19.43 1.75
C GLY A 220 -9.53 -20.03 1.18
N GLN A 221 -10.67 -19.37 1.35
CA GLN A 221 -11.96 -19.83 0.86
C GLN A 221 -12.53 -18.91 -0.21
N PHE A 222 -13.29 -19.48 -1.14
CA PHE A 222 -14.08 -18.73 -2.10
C PHE A 222 -15.32 -18.15 -1.39
N ILE A 223 -15.52 -16.84 -1.51
CA ILE A 223 -16.66 -16.15 -0.92
C ILE A 223 -17.75 -15.93 -1.99
N LYS A 224 -17.40 -15.26 -3.07
CA LYS A 224 -18.36 -14.94 -4.12
C LYS A 224 -17.64 -14.51 -5.41
N GLU A 225 -18.26 -14.75 -6.56
CA GLU A 225 -17.93 -14.12 -7.82
C GLU A 225 -19.05 -13.12 -8.18
N VAL A 226 -18.68 -11.90 -8.56
CA VAL A 226 -19.63 -10.82 -8.84
C VAL A 226 -19.18 -9.98 -10.03
N MET A 227 -20.14 -9.26 -10.66
CA MET A 227 -19.81 -8.23 -11.66
C MET A 227 -19.39 -6.95 -10.95
N THR A 228 -18.27 -6.35 -11.35
CA THR A 228 -17.75 -5.12 -10.73
C THR A 228 -18.78 -3.99 -10.72
N LYS A 229 -19.43 -3.75 -11.86
CA LYS A 229 -20.41 -2.67 -12.03
C LYS A 229 -21.67 -2.81 -11.16
N ASP A 230 -22.00 -4.04 -10.76
CA ASP A 230 -23.22 -4.34 -10.02
C ASP A 230 -22.98 -4.47 -8.51
N THR A 231 -21.73 -4.30 -8.04
CA THR A 231 -21.33 -4.48 -6.65
C THR A 231 -20.92 -3.15 -6.04
N PRO A 232 -21.67 -2.59 -5.08
CA PRO A 232 -21.27 -1.40 -4.35
C PRO A 232 -19.95 -1.61 -3.59
N ARG A 233 -19.17 -0.53 -3.45
CA ARG A 233 -17.84 -0.55 -2.79
C ARG A 233 -17.90 -1.13 -1.37
N ASP A 234 -18.88 -0.69 -0.59
CA ASP A 234 -19.03 -1.15 0.80
C ASP A 234 -19.41 -2.64 0.89
N GLU A 235 -20.22 -3.12 -0.07
CA GLU A 235 -20.53 -4.56 -0.15
C GLU A 235 -19.29 -5.38 -0.48
N LEU A 236 -18.46 -4.92 -1.42
CA LEU A 236 -17.18 -5.56 -1.75
C LEU A 236 -16.25 -5.63 -0.52
N ILE A 237 -16.06 -4.51 0.16
CA ILE A 237 -15.26 -4.43 1.40
C ILE A 237 -15.81 -5.39 2.44
N GLY A 238 -17.15 -5.42 2.64
CA GLY A 238 -17.81 -6.33 3.56
C GLY A 238 -17.52 -7.80 3.28
N MET A 239 -17.59 -8.19 2.01
CA MET A 239 -17.27 -9.56 1.61
C MET A 239 -15.79 -9.91 1.85
N MET A 240 -14.87 -8.96 1.62
CA MET A 240 -13.44 -9.17 1.84
C MET A 240 -13.10 -9.33 3.31
N ILE A 241 -13.62 -8.45 4.18
CA ILE A 241 -13.29 -8.39 5.63
C ILE A 241 -14.16 -9.37 6.44
N GLY A 242 -15.34 -9.72 5.93
CA GLY A 242 -16.31 -10.54 6.65
C GLY A 242 -17.13 -9.79 7.68
N LYS A 243 -17.28 -8.48 7.50
CA LYS A 243 -18.12 -7.60 8.33
C LYS A 243 -19.41 -7.25 7.61
N SER A 244 -20.45 -6.99 8.34
CA SER A 244 -21.73 -6.53 7.80
C SER A 244 -21.63 -5.09 7.27
N ALA A 245 -22.50 -4.71 6.34
CA ALA A 245 -22.58 -3.33 5.84
C ALA A 245 -22.84 -2.32 6.98
N ALA A 246 -23.55 -2.70 8.03
CA ALA A 246 -23.80 -1.87 9.21
C ALA A 246 -22.51 -1.63 10.03
N GLU A 247 -21.68 -2.67 10.20
CA GLU A 247 -20.36 -2.53 10.87
C GLU A 247 -19.41 -1.69 10.03
N LEU A 248 -19.48 -1.82 8.71
CA LEU A 248 -18.65 -1.03 7.78
C LEU A 248 -19.07 0.44 7.71
N SER A 249 -20.37 0.74 7.77
CA SER A 249 -20.84 2.13 7.80
C SER A 249 -20.38 2.87 9.06
N GLN A 250 -20.22 2.17 10.18
CA GLN A 250 -19.61 2.74 11.38
C GLN A 250 -18.10 2.97 11.24
N ILE A 251 -17.39 2.08 10.55
CA ILE A 251 -15.95 2.21 10.27
C ILE A 251 -15.68 3.28 9.21
N GLY A 252 -16.57 3.43 8.22
CA GLY A 252 -16.48 4.41 7.13
C GLY A 252 -17.05 5.78 7.46
N ALA A 253 -17.75 5.92 8.60
CA ALA A 253 -18.32 7.19 9.00
C ALA A 253 -17.22 8.23 9.27
N LYS A 254 -17.43 9.44 8.77
CA LYS A 254 -16.57 10.58 9.10
C LYS A 254 -16.65 10.82 10.59
N LYS A 255 -15.52 11.05 11.24
CA LYS A 255 -15.44 11.45 12.64
C LYS A 255 -16.19 12.78 12.82
N ALA A 256 -17.05 12.88 13.82
CA ALA A 256 -17.59 14.18 14.23
C ALA A 256 -16.42 15.07 14.71
N ARG A 257 -16.32 16.26 14.14
CA ARG A 257 -15.27 17.23 14.49
C ARG A 257 -15.34 17.53 15.98
N ARG A 258 -14.19 17.55 16.63
CA ARG A 258 -14.06 18.00 18.00
C ARG A 258 -14.26 19.53 18.07
N GLU A 259 -15.12 19.99 18.93
CA GLU A 259 -15.25 21.41 19.19
C GLU A 259 -14.15 21.87 20.17
N ILE A 260 -13.36 22.86 19.75
CA ILE A 260 -12.38 23.51 20.62
C ILE A 260 -13.12 24.48 21.55
N THR A 261 -12.98 24.26 22.85
CA THR A 261 -13.63 25.12 23.84
C THR A 261 -12.98 26.51 23.85
N PRO A 262 -13.76 27.62 23.85
CA PRO A 262 -13.19 28.97 23.92
C PRO A 262 -12.22 29.13 25.10
N GLY A 263 -10.96 29.50 24.80
CA GLY A 263 -9.90 29.65 25.81
C GLY A 263 -9.12 28.36 26.10
N GLU A 264 -9.41 27.27 25.45
CA GLU A 264 -8.59 26.07 25.51
C GLU A 264 -7.19 26.36 24.95
N LYS A 265 -6.16 25.82 25.61
CA LYS A 265 -4.78 25.99 25.17
C LYS A 265 -4.33 24.73 24.41
N PRO A 266 -3.62 24.89 23.27
CA PRO A 266 -3.05 23.77 22.58
C PRO A 266 -2.01 23.03 23.46
N ILE A 267 -1.92 21.72 23.29
CA ILE A 267 -0.83 20.93 23.87
C ILE A 267 0.49 21.21 23.15
N VAL A 268 0.42 21.45 21.84
CA VAL A 268 1.55 21.89 21.01
C VAL A 268 1.15 23.17 20.30
N ASP A 269 1.98 24.21 20.45
CA ASP A 269 1.88 25.49 19.77
C ASP A 269 3.23 25.79 19.13
N VAL A 270 3.25 25.75 17.82
CA VAL A 270 4.44 25.93 17.00
C VAL A 270 4.24 27.16 16.11
N LYS A 271 5.19 28.10 16.17
CA LYS A 271 5.16 29.32 15.36
C LYS A 271 6.43 29.46 14.54
N GLY A 272 6.27 29.59 13.22
CA GLY A 272 7.35 29.79 12.26
C GLY A 272 8.34 28.64 12.18
N LEU A 273 7.93 27.40 12.45
CA LEU A 273 8.81 26.22 12.37
C LEU A 273 9.18 25.93 10.94
N GLY A 274 10.47 25.98 10.63
CA GLY A 274 10.95 25.76 9.27
C GLY A 274 12.38 25.27 9.20
N LYS A 275 12.76 24.75 8.03
CA LYS A 275 14.11 24.31 7.72
C LYS A 275 14.45 24.68 6.29
N LYS A 276 15.49 25.49 6.11
CA LYS A 276 15.92 25.99 4.78
C LYS A 276 16.11 24.87 3.77
N GLY A 277 15.51 25.02 2.59
CA GLY A 277 15.57 24.03 1.50
C GLY A 277 14.72 22.78 1.71
N THR A 278 14.01 22.67 2.85
CA THR A 278 13.20 21.50 3.20
C THR A 278 11.74 21.87 3.36
N ILE A 279 11.40 22.82 4.27
CA ILE A 279 10.05 23.33 4.46
C ILE A 279 10.10 24.78 4.91
N ASN A 280 9.22 25.59 4.37
CA ASN A 280 9.09 27.01 4.75
C ASN A 280 8.45 27.13 6.15
N PRO A 281 8.62 28.27 6.82
CA PRO A 281 8.07 28.47 8.15
C PRO A 281 6.56 28.22 8.22
N VAL A 282 6.14 27.37 9.16
CA VAL A 282 4.75 26.93 9.35
C VAL A 282 4.34 27.17 10.80
N ASP A 283 3.11 27.61 11.00
CA ASP A 283 2.43 27.66 12.29
C ASP A 283 1.48 26.47 12.40
N VAL A 284 1.51 25.75 13.54
CA VAL A 284 0.63 24.61 13.81
C VAL A 284 0.25 24.61 15.29
N ASP A 285 -1.03 24.55 15.57
CA ASP A 285 -1.59 24.37 16.91
C ASP A 285 -2.25 22.99 16.99
N ILE A 286 -1.96 22.21 18.03
CA ILE A 286 -2.53 20.87 18.22
C ILE A 286 -3.16 20.81 19.61
N TYR A 287 -4.42 20.38 19.67
CA TYR A 287 -5.17 20.32 20.91
C TYR A 287 -5.27 18.88 21.46
N LYS A 288 -5.59 18.79 22.75
CA LYS A 288 -5.76 17.51 23.43
C LYS A 288 -6.96 16.75 22.84
N GLY A 289 -6.77 15.52 22.38
CA GLY A 289 -7.83 14.69 21.79
C GLY A 289 -8.21 15.07 20.36
N GLU A 290 -7.41 15.93 19.73
CA GLU A 290 -7.56 16.33 18.34
C GLU A 290 -6.82 15.36 17.42
N VAL A 291 -7.39 15.10 16.25
CA VAL A 291 -6.69 14.52 15.11
C VAL A 291 -6.50 15.61 14.05
N ILE A 292 -5.28 16.09 13.89
CA ILE A 292 -4.94 17.03 12.83
C ILE A 292 -4.39 16.28 11.62
N GLY A 293 -4.98 16.51 10.44
CA GLY A 293 -4.59 15.85 9.19
C GLY A 293 -3.61 16.69 8.39
N PHE A 294 -2.51 16.10 7.92
CA PHE A 294 -1.63 16.77 6.95
C PHE A 294 -1.94 16.23 5.56
N ALA A 295 -2.49 17.11 4.70
CA ALA A 295 -2.86 16.82 3.32
C ALA A 295 -1.94 17.52 2.33
N GLY A 296 -1.74 16.92 1.16
CA GLY A 296 -0.92 17.48 0.07
C GLY A 296 -0.45 16.40 -0.91
N LEU A 297 0.06 16.83 -2.06
CA LEU A 297 0.63 15.91 -3.04
C LEU A 297 2.01 15.40 -2.59
N LEU A 298 2.53 14.41 -3.31
CA LEU A 298 3.89 13.90 -3.07
C LEU A 298 4.91 15.04 -3.15
N GLY A 299 5.81 15.12 -2.15
CA GLY A 299 6.81 16.19 -2.05
C GLY A 299 6.28 17.54 -1.55
N SER A 300 5.05 17.60 -1.04
CA SER A 300 4.45 18.84 -0.50
C SER A 300 5.06 19.32 0.81
N GLY A 301 5.81 18.48 1.55
CA GLY A 301 6.44 18.84 2.82
C GLY A 301 5.79 18.24 4.06
N ARG A 302 4.80 17.35 3.93
CA ARG A 302 4.06 16.72 5.06
C ARG A 302 4.98 15.94 5.99
N THR A 303 5.76 14.99 5.44
CA THR A 303 6.74 14.18 6.18
C THR A 303 7.80 15.06 6.82
N GLU A 304 8.30 16.06 6.09
CA GLU A 304 9.31 16.99 6.59
C GLU A 304 8.79 17.80 7.79
N LEU A 305 7.53 18.25 7.75
CA LEU A 305 6.91 18.92 8.89
C LEU A 305 6.76 17.98 10.09
N GLY A 306 6.28 16.75 9.87
CA GLY A 306 6.20 15.72 10.92
C GLY A 306 7.56 15.43 11.56
N ARG A 307 8.62 15.33 10.76
CA ARG A 307 10.01 15.13 11.23
C ARG A 307 10.53 16.30 12.05
N LEU A 308 10.20 17.54 11.66
CA LEU A 308 10.55 18.74 12.44
C LEU A 308 9.82 18.79 13.78
N LEU A 309 8.52 18.46 13.80
CA LEU A 309 7.73 18.40 15.03
C LEU A 309 8.28 17.37 16.02
N TYR A 310 8.85 16.27 15.53
CA TYR A 310 9.47 15.22 16.34
C TYR A 310 10.96 15.47 16.65
N GLY A 311 11.59 16.45 16.01
CA GLY A 311 13.03 16.68 16.14
C GLY A 311 13.90 15.62 15.46
N ALA A 312 13.36 14.81 14.54
CA ALA A 312 14.15 13.96 13.66
C ALA A 312 15.02 14.80 12.71
N ASP A 313 14.49 15.95 12.33
CA ASP A 313 15.21 17.02 11.65
C ASP A 313 15.28 18.25 12.55
N LYS A 314 16.44 18.94 12.55
CA LYS A 314 16.65 20.14 13.34
C LYS A 314 16.08 21.36 12.60
N PRO A 315 15.16 22.15 13.20
CA PRO A 315 14.66 23.38 12.59
C PRO A 315 15.73 24.48 12.55
N ASP A 316 15.66 25.33 11.55
CA ASP A 316 16.48 26.55 11.44
C ASP A 316 15.76 27.77 12.02
N SER A 317 14.43 27.70 12.11
CA SER A 317 13.58 28.79 12.60
C SER A 317 12.39 28.27 13.41
N GLY A 318 11.76 29.17 14.12
CA GLY A 318 10.52 28.94 14.84
C GLY A 318 10.67 28.78 16.34
N THR A 319 9.50 28.68 16.99
CA THR A 319 9.38 28.42 18.41
C THR A 319 8.45 27.25 18.64
N TYR A 320 8.75 26.45 19.66
CA TYR A 320 7.98 25.28 20.03
C TYR A 320 7.53 25.43 21.48
N THR A 321 6.23 25.41 21.71
CA THR A 321 5.62 25.48 23.03
C THR A 321 4.86 24.18 23.29
N LEU A 322 5.08 23.53 24.41
CA LEU A 322 4.41 22.31 24.83
C LEU A 322 3.73 22.55 26.17
N ASN A 323 2.40 22.35 26.25
CA ASN A 323 1.61 22.61 27.44
C ASN A 323 1.86 24.01 28.02
N GLY A 324 1.96 25.03 27.16
CA GLY A 324 2.22 26.42 27.54
C GLY A 324 3.67 26.73 27.97
N LYS A 325 4.59 25.79 27.86
CA LYS A 325 6.02 25.98 28.18
C LYS A 325 6.86 25.91 26.91
N LYS A 326 7.72 26.91 26.72
CA LYS A 326 8.68 26.88 25.62
C LYS A 326 9.67 25.73 25.81
N VAL A 327 9.79 24.90 24.79
CA VAL A 327 10.71 23.75 24.76
C VAL A 327 11.58 23.81 23.53
N ASN A 328 12.72 23.13 23.58
CA ASN A 328 13.59 22.93 22.42
C ASN A 328 13.58 21.45 22.05
N ILE A 329 12.89 21.10 20.99
CA ILE A 329 12.85 19.75 20.44
C ILE A 329 13.93 19.66 19.36
N SER A 330 15.13 19.24 19.74
CA SER A 330 16.31 19.23 18.88
C SER A 330 16.73 17.84 18.37
N ASP A 331 16.13 16.79 18.94
CA ASP A 331 16.44 15.39 18.65
C ASP A 331 15.29 14.47 19.15
N PRO A 332 15.20 13.23 18.62
CA PRO A 332 14.14 12.26 18.97
C PRO A 332 14.11 11.89 20.47
N TYR A 333 15.26 11.88 21.14
CA TYR A 333 15.31 11.55 22.57
C TYR A 333 14.64 12.65 23.40
N THR A 334 14.90 13.92 23.05
CA THR A 334 14.25 15.08 23.67
C THR A 334 12.75 15.07 23.41
N ALA A 335 12.32 14.70 22.19
CA ALA A 335 10.89 14.56 21.86
C ALA A 335 10.22 13.49 22.73
N LEU A 336 10.80 12.30 22.82
CA LEU A 336 10.27 11.22 23.66
C LEU A 336 10.17 11.60 25.14
N LYS A 337 11.14 12.32 25.69
CA LYS A 337 11.08 12.85 27.06
C LYS A 337 9.96 13.85 27.27
N ASN A 338 9.60 14.57 26.22
CA ASN A 338 8.47 15.49 26.18
C ASN A 338 7.18 14.81 25.71
N LYS A 339 7.13 13.46 25.71
CA LYS A 339 5.95 12.65 25.38
C LYS A 339 5.44 12.87 23.96
N ILE A 340 6.34 13.12 23.02
CA ILE A 340 6.06 13.19 21.60
C ILE A 340 6.61 11.91 20.96
N ALA A 341 5.79 11.20 20.19
CA ALA A 341 6.16 10.00 19.46
C ALA A 341 5.92 10.15 17.97
N TYR A 342 6.72 9.47 17.14
CA TYR A 342 6.66 9.54 15.69
C TYR A 342 6.79 8.17 15.05
N SER A 343 5.80 7.79 14.26
CA SER A 343 5.82 6.60 13.42
C SER A 343 6.17 7.00 11.99
N THR A 344 7.30 6.52 11.49
CA THR A 344 7.85 6.86 10.17
C THR A 344 7.09 6.21 9.03
N GLU A 345 7.11 6.86 7.85
CA GLU A 345 6.57 6.33 6.59
C GLU A 345 7.22 4.99 6.21
N ASN A 346 8.56 4.91 6.27
CA ASN A 346 9.29 3.69 5.93
C ASN A 346 9.33 2.70 7.10
N ARG A 347 8.19 2.01 7.28
CA ARG A 347 8.04 1.02 8.35
C ARG A 347 9.14 -0.03 8.37
N ARG A 348 9.59 -0.53 7.21
CA ARG A 348 10.50 -1.68 7.12
C ARG A 348 11.94 -1.34 7.46
N ASP A 349 12.43 -0.20 6.97
CA ASP A 349 13.83 0.15 7.09
C ASP A 349 14.11 1.09 8.26
N GLU A 350 13.14 1.94 8.63
CA GLU A 350 13.29 2.94 9.69
C GLU A 350 12.39 2.65 10.91
N GLY A 351 11.28 1.96 10.70
CA GLY A 351 10.28 1.73 11.74
C GLY A 351 10.62 0.53 12.61
N ILE A 352 10.40 -0.68 12.13
CA ILE A 352 10.60 -1.92 12.88
C ILE A 352 12.07 -2.37 12.82
N ILE A 353 12.50 -3.11 13.85
CA ILE A 353 13.77 -3.84 13.82
C ILE A 353 13.44 -5.30 13.53
N GLY A 354 13.52 -5.69 12.25
CA GLY A 354 12.97 -6.93 11.72
C GLY A 354 13.39 -8.20 12.42
N ASP A 355 14.65 -8.30 12.84
CA ASP A 355 15.22 -9.48 13.51
C ASP A 355 14.87 -9.57 15.00
N LEU A 356 14.42 -8.47 15.60
CA LEU A 356 13.95 -8.46 16.98
C LEU A 356 12.53 -9.01 17.08
N THR A 357 12.20 -9.55 18.26
CA THR A 357 10.86 -10.05 18.55
C THR A 357 9.84 -8.92 18.68
N VAL A 358 8.55 -9.26 18.65
CA VAL A 358 7.44 -8.34 18.93
C VAL A 358 7.65 -7.66 20.29
N ARG A 359 7.96 -8.44 21.34
CA ARG A 359 8.31 -7.96 22.68
C ARG A 359 9.39 -6.90 22.65
N GLN A 360 10.51 -7.20 22.02
CA GLN A 360 11.64 -6.29 21.95
C GLN A 360 11.32 -5.01 21.19
N ASN A 361 10.56 -5.12 20.09
CA ASN A 361 10.11 -3.98 19.31
C ASN A 361 9.18 -3.05 20.11
N ILE A 362 8.27 -3.58 20.91
CA ILE A 362 7.36 -2.79 21.75
C ILE A 362 8.13 -2.06 22.86
N LEU A 363 9.11 -2.71 23.48
CA LEU A 363 9.77 -2.20 24.67
C LEU A 363 10.97 -1.26 24.41
N ILE A 364 11.54 -1.27 23.20
CA ILE A 364 12.81 -0.59 22.93
C ILE A 364 12.76 0.93 23.17
N ALA A 365 11.68 1.61 22.78
CA ALA A 365 11.53 3.05 22.98
C ALA A 365 11.38 3.39 24.47
N LEU A 366 10.58 2.61 25.20
CA LEU A 366 10.44 2.76 26.65
C LEU A 366 11.77 2.53 27.37
N GLN A 367 12.54 1.50 26.98
CA GLN A 367 13.85 1.24 27.53
C GLN A 367 14.83 2.41 27.26
N ALA A 368 14.78 3.00 26.06
CA ALA A 368 15.58 4.16 25.73
C ALA A 368 15.27 5.37 26.61
N THR A 369 13.99 5.63 26.92
CA THR A 369 13.60 6.73 27.82
C THR A 369 13.99 6.51 29.27
N ARG A 370 13.99 5.26 29.74
CA ARG A 370 14.46 4.89 31.11
C ARG A 370 15.97 4.98 31.27
N GLY A 371 16.69 4.76 30.18
CA GLY A 371 18.15 4.73 30.12
C GLY A 371 18.73 3.32 30.25
N MET A 372 19.98 3.18 29.81
CA MET A 372 20.68 1.89 29.66
C MET A 372 20.82 1.10 30.99
N PHE A 373 20.99 1.80 32.11
CA PHE A 373 21.23 1.19 33.42
C PHE A 373 19.95 0.92 34.24
N LYS A 374 18.78 1.15 33.67
CA LYS A 374 17.47 0.93 34.33
C LYS A 374 16.62 -0.04 33.51
N PRO A 375 16.97 -1.34 33.48
CA PRO A 375 16.23 -2.33 32.69
C PRO A 375 14.78 -2.42 33.18
N ILE A 376 13.87 -2.68 32.25
CA ILE A 376 12.45 -2.91 32.55
C ILE A 376 12.35 -4.28 33.24
N PRO A 377 11.79 -4.37 34.47
CA PRO A 377 11.58 -5.64 35.16
C PRO A 377 10.71 -6.59 34.31
N LYS A 378 11.02 -7.88 34.29
CA LYS A 378 10.32 -8.86 33.45
C LYS A 378 8.78 -8.81 33.61
N LYS A 379 8.30 -8.77 34.84
CA LYS A 379 6.84 -8.70 35.13
C LYS A 379 6.19 -7.45 34.52
N GLU A 380 6.86 -6.30 34.56
CA GLU A 380 6.39 -5.05 33.95
C GLU A 380 6.46 -5.14 32.42
N ALA A 381 7.55 -5.68 31.88
CA ALA A 381 7.71 -5.91 30.45
C ALA A 381 6.61 -6.79 29.88
N ASP A 382 6.33 -7.93 30.54
CA ASP A 382 5.26 -8.85 30.14
C ASP A 382 3.90 -8.15 30.16
N ALA A 383 3.58 -7.41 31.22
CA ALA A 383 2.30 -6.69 31.34
C ALA A 383 2.11 -5.63 30.25
N ILE A 384 3.17 -4.89 29.89
CA ILE A 384 3.13 -3.87 28.82
C ILE A 384 2.89 -4.54 27.47
N VAL A 385 3.64 -5.61 27.18
CA VAL A 385 3.55 -6.32 25.91
C VAL A 385 2.18 -6.96 25.74
N ASP A 386 1.68 -7.67 26.75
CA ASP A 386 0.35 -8.30 26.73
C ASP A 386 -0.76 -7.25 26.55
N LYS A 387 -0.65 -6.11 27.24
CA LYS A 387 -1.59 -4.98 27.10
C LYS A 387 -1.67 -4.53 25.64
N TYR A 388 -0.56 -4.11 25.05
CA TYR A 388 -0.60 -3.50 23.70
C TYR A 388 -0.82 -4.54 22.60
N MET A 389 -0.36 -5.77 22.75
CA MET A 389 -0.72 -6.85 21.82
C MET A 389 -2.23 -7.11 21.80
N LYS A 390 -2.88 -7.05 22.97
CA LYS A 390 -4.33 -7.23 23.09
C LYS A 390 -5.11 -6.03 22.58
N GLU A 391 -4.77 -4.82 23.03
CA GLU A 391 -5.46 -3.57 22.65
C GLU A 391 -5.39 -3.31 21.14
N LEU A 392 -4.24 -3.59 20.53
CA LEU A 392 -4.03 -3.41 19.09
C LEU A 392 -4.38 -4.67 18.28
N ASN A 393 -4.87 -5.74 18.91
CA ASN A 393 -5.21 -6.99 18.25
C ASN A 393 -4.08 -7.50 17.32
N VAL A 394 -2.84 -7.58 17.86
CA VAL A 394 -1.68 -8.09 17.12
C VAL A 394 -1.79 -9.60 16.94
N ARG A 395 -1.67 -10.07 15.69
CA ARG A 395 -1.80 -11.49 15.37
C ARG A 395 -0.64 -12.01 14.51
N PRO A 396 -0.14 -13.24 14.77
CA PRO A 396 -0.50 -14.12 15.90
C PRO A 396 -0.07 -13.53 17.25
N ALA A 397 -0.75 -13.91 18.34
CA ALA A 397 -0.49 -13.44 19.70
C ALA A 397 0.75 -14.13 20.30
N ASP A 398 1.89 -14.00 19.65
CA ASP A 398 3.18 -14.57 20.02
C ASP A 398 4.21 -13.43 20.20
N PRO A 399 4.52 -13.03 21.46
CA PRO A 399 5.41 -11.92 21.73
C PRO A 399 6.87 -12.22 21.37
N ASP A 400 7.27 -13.48 21.27
CA ASP A 400 8.64 -13.89 21.03
C ASP A 400 8.93 -14.17 19.54
N ARG A 401 7.92 -14.00 18.68
CA ARG A 401 8.06 -14.11 17.24
C ARG A 401 8.84 -12.92 16.67
N PRO A 402 9.82 -13.14 15.75
CA PRO A 402 10.46 -12.07 15.01
C PRO A 402 9.45 -11.22 14.23
N VAL A 403 9.52 -9.89 14.37
CA VAL A 403 8.50 -8.98 13.80
C VAL A 403 8.46 -9.01 12.28
N LYS A 404 9.57 -9.31 11.61
CA LYS A 404 9.62 -9.50 10.14
C LYS A 404 8.68 -10.59 9.63
N ASN A 405 8.30 -11.55 10.46
CA ASN A 405 7.41 -12.67 10.11
C ASN A 405 5.92 -12.34 10.27
N LEU A 406 5.59 -11.10 10.64
CA LEU A 406 4.22 -10.62 10.71
C LEU A 406 3.77 -10.01 9.37
N SER A 407 2.44 -9.97 9.14
CA SER A 407 1.87 -9.17 8.05
C SER A 407 2.14 -7.67 8.25
N GLY A 408 2.08 -6.88 7.16
CA GLY A 408 2.32 -5.44 7.21
C GLY A 408 1.45 -4.71 8.23
N GLY A 409 0.14 -5.04 8.30
CA GLY A 409 -0.76 -4.46 9.29
C GLY A 409 -0.39 -4.79 10.73
N ASN A 410 0.03 -6.04 11.01
CA ASN A 410 0.50 -6.41 12.34
C ASN A 410 1.85 -5.78 12.70
N GLN A 411 2.76 -5.61 11.74
CA GLN A 411 4.00 -4.85 11.93
C GLN A 411 3.69 -3.40 12.33
N GLN A 412 2.72 -2.76 11.66
CA GLN A 412 2.30 -1.39 11.97
C GLN A 412 1.70 -1.27 13.38
N LYS A 413 0.88 -2.24 13.79
CA LYS A 413 0.34 -2.32 15.14
C LYS A 413 1.43 -2.46 16.20
N VAL A 414 2.45 -3.28 15.95
CA VAL A 414 3.63 -3.41 16.83
C VAL A 414 4.38 -2.08 16.93
N LEU A 415 4.54 -1.36 15.81
CA LEU A 415 5.19 -0.05 15.79
C LEU A 415 4.38 0.99 16.58
N ILE A 416 3.06 1.02 16.43
CA ILE A 416 2.17 1.87 17.26
C ILE A 416 2.30 1.47 18.74
N GLY A 417 2.27 0.18 19.06
CA GLY A 417 2.44 -0.34 20.43
C GLY A 417 3.77 0.09 21.07
N ARG A 418 4.86 0.15 20.32
CA ARG A 418 6.15 0.70 20.76
C ARG A 418 6.01 2.12 21.28
N TRP A 419 5.32 2.96 20.51
CA TRP A 419 5.16 4.37 20.87
C TRP A 419 4.19 4.53 22.02
N LEU A 420 3.08 3.80 22.06
CA LEU A 420 2.12 3.84 23.16
C LEU A 420 2.74 3.38 24.48
N ALA A 421 3.72 2.49 24.47
CA ALA A 421 4.47 2.09 25.66
C ALA A 421 5.24 3.25 26.31
N THR A 422 5.53 4.32 25.59
CA THR A 422 6.16 5.54 26.14
C THR A 422 5.16 6.54 26.72
N HIS A 423 3.85 6.24 26.68
CA HIS A 423 2.75 7.11 27.13
C HIS A 423 2.81 8.53 26.52
N PRO A 424 2.76 8.65 25.18
CA PRO A 424 2.85 9.94 24.51
C PRO A 424 1.59 10.79 24.76
N GLU A 425 1.76 12.12 24.74
CA GLU A 425 0.68 13.09 24.69
C GLU A 425 0.37 13.53 23.25
N LEU A 426 1.40 13.46 22.37
CA LEU A 426 1.29 13.64 20.93
C LEU A 426 1.84 12.43 20.20
N LEU A 427 1.06 11.89 19.27
CA LEU A 427 1.48 10.81 18.37
C LEU A 427 1.40 11.27 16.91
N ILE A 428 2.54 11.31 16.24
CA ILE A 428 2.65 11.64 14.82
C ILE A 428 2.72 10.32 14.03
N LEU A 429 1.78 10.13 13.13
CA LEU A 429 1.66 8.94 12.28
C LEU A 429 1.88 9.34 10.82
N ASP A 430 3.03 8.97 10.26
CA ASP A 430 3.38 9.27 8.88
C ASP A 430 3.09 8.06 8.00
N GLU A 431 2.11 8.19 7.10
CA GLU A 431 1.61 7.15 6.19
C GLU A 431 1.34 5.80 6.90
N PRO A 432 0.61 5.76 8.04
CA PRO A 432 0.51 4.55 8.86
C PRO A 432 -0.26 3.41 8.18
N THR A 433 -1.01 3.71 7.15
CA THR A 433 -1.86 2.79 6.39
C THR A 433 -1.25 2.38 5.04
N ARG A 434 -0.07 2.89 4.71
CA ARG A 434 0.59 2.61 3.43
C ARG A 434 1.06 1.15 3.32
N GLY A 435 0.67 0.49 2.23
CA GLY A 435 1.11 -0.88 1.92
C GLY A 435 0.58 -1.94 2.90
N ILE A 436 -0.58 -1.70 3.50
CA ILE A 436 -1.32 -2.68 4.29
C ILE A 436 -2.69 -2.95 3.65
N ASP A 437 -3.31 -4.07 4.02
CA ASP A 437 -4.63 -4.44 3.51
C ASP A 437 -5.75 -3.58 4.11
N ILE A 438 -6.92 -3.61 3.44
CA ILE A 438 -8.08 -2.77 3.77
C ILE A 438 -8.58 -3.04 5.20
N GLY A 439 -8.57 -4.30 5.65
CA GLY A 439 -8.99 -4.64 7.00
C GLY A 439 -8.05 -4.06 8.04
N ALA A 440 -6.73 -4.20 7.84
CA ALA A 440 -5.74 -3.62 8.73
C ALA A 440 -5.77 -2.08 8.71
N LYS A 441 -6.04 -1.44 7.55
CA LYS A 441 -6.27 0.02 7.45
C LYS A 441 -7.41 0.44 8.38
N ALA A 442 -8.56 -0.22 8.27
CA ALA A 442 -9.73 0.09 9.11
C ALA A 442 -9.43 -0.07 10.60
N GLU A 443 -8.69 -1.11 11.01
CA GLU A 443 -8.30 -1.32 12.40
C GLU A 443 -7.35 -0.22 12.90
N ILE A 444 -6.36 0.21 12.09
CA ILE A 444 -5.44 1.30 12.47
C ILE A 444 -6.19 2.64 12.58
N GLN A 445 -7.10 2.92 11.67
CA GLN A 445 -7.94 4.12 11.72
C GLN A 445 -8.80 4.14 12.98
N GLN A 446 -9.37 3.00 13.37
CA GLN A 446 -10.12 2.89 14.63
C GLN A 446 -9.20 3.16 15.84
N VAL A 447 -7.98 2.62 15.84
CA VAL A 447 -6.97 2.90 16.89
C VAL A 447 -6.70 4.41 16.99
N VAL A 448 -6.56 5.13 15.87
CA VAL A 448 -6.37 6.58 15.86
C VAL A 448 -7.53 7.30 16.55
N LEU A 449 -8.78 6.96 16.21
CA LEU A 449 -9.97 7.53 16.81
C LEU A 449 -10.08 7.22 18.31
N ASP A 450 -9.78 5.99 18.70
CA ASP A 450 -9.81 5.57 20.11
C ASP A 450 -8.76 6.31 20.95
N LEU A 451 -7.55 6.51 20.42
CA LEU A 451 -6.49 7.28 21.08
C LEU A 451 -6.87 8.75 21.25
N ALA A 452 -7.42 9.38 20.21
CA ALA A 452 -7.89 10.75 20.26
C ALA A 452 -9.03 10.90 21.30
N SER A 453 -9.99 9.96 21.32
CA SER A 453 -11.08 9.96 22.30
C SER A 453 -10.60 9.86 23.75
N GLN A 454 -9.43 9.23 23.98
CA GLN A 454 -8.75 9.15 25.27
C GLN A 454 -7.93 10.41 25.60
N GLY A 455 -7.93 11.42 24.73
CA GLY A 455 -7.30 12.70 24.95
C GLY A 455 -5.87 12.82 24.41
N MET A 456 -5.41 11.89 23.57
CA MET A 456 -4.12 12.01 22.88
C MET A 456 -4.26 12.95 21.67
N GLY A 457 -3.33 13.90 21.49
CA GLY A 457 -3.22 14.63 20.23
C GLY A 457 -2.60 13.72 19.16
N VAL A 458 -3.17 13.72 17.96
CA VAL A 458 -2.67 12.89 16.85
C VAL A 458 -2.45 13.77 15.63
N VAL A 459 -1.25 13.67 15.03
CA VAL A 459 -0.99 14.14 13.67
C VAL A 459 -1.10 12.95 12.75
N PHE A 460 -2.03 13.01 11.80
CA PHE A 460 -2.27 11.96 10.81
C PHE A 460 -1.85 12.42 9.42
N ILE A 461 -0.79 11.85 8.89
CA ILE A 461 -0.25 12.17 7.57
C ILE A 461 -0.61 11.02 6.63
N SER A 462 -1.34 11.31 5.55
CA SER A 462 -1.65 10.32 4.53
C SER A 462 -1.66 10.94 3.12
N SER A 463 -1.19 10.16 2.15
CA SER A 463 -1.33 10.45 0.73
C SER A 463 -2.76 10.16 0.22
N GLU A 464 -3.53 9.34 0.96
CA GLU A 464 -4.91 9.05 0.68
C GLU A 464 -5.81 10.12 1.32
N LEU A 465 -6.21 11.13 0.54
CA LEU A 465 -7.00 12.27 1.03
C LEU A 465 -8.33 11.84 1.68
N GLU A 466 -8.90 10.72 1.27
CA GLU A 466 -10.09 10.15 1.87
C GLU A 466 -9.88 9.80 3.36
N GLU A 467 -8.72 9.25 3.71
CA GLU A 467 -8.37 8.94 5.09
C GLU A 467 -8.24 10.20 5.94
N VAL A 468 -7.58 11.23 5.38
CA VAL A 468 -7.41 12.52 6.04
C VAL A 468 -8.77 13.16 6.33
N VAL A 469 -9.65 13.27 5.31
CA VAL A 469 -11.01 13.83 5.47
C VAL A 469 -11.83 13.03 6.48
N ARG A 470 -11.68 11.71 6.53
CA ARG A 470 -12.48 10.86 7.41
C ARG A 470 -12.08 10.96 8.88
N LEU A 471 -10.79 11.09 9.17
CA LEU A 471 -10.25 10.94 10.53
C LEU A 471 -9.98 12.26 11.23
N SER A 472 -9.71 13.33 10.48
CA SER A 472 -9.19 14.58 11.05
C SER A 472 -10.30 15.50 11.54
N ASP A 473 -10.01 16.28 12.57
CA ASP A 473 -10.81 17.40 13.04
C ASP A 473 -10.52 18.65 12.20
N ASP A 474 -9.24 18.94 12.00
CA ASP A 474 -8.74 20.02 11.17
C ASP A 474 -7.67 19.50 10.19
N ILE A 475 -7.56 20.13 9.02
CA ILE A 475 -6.67 19.68 7.94
C ILE A 475 -5.72 20.80 7.56
N GLU A 476 -4.42 20.52 7.72
CA GLU A 476 -3.33 21.35 7.21
C GLU A 476 -3.01 20.97 5.76
N VAL A 477 -3.26 21.85 4.83
CA VAL A 477 -2.98 21.63 3.41
C VAL A 477 -1.61 22.18 3.05
N LEU A 478 -0.74 21.29 2.55
CA LEU A 478 0.62 21.62 2.13
C LEU A 478 0.80 21.50 0.61
N LYS A 479 1.52 22.45 0.03
CA LYS A 479 1.94 22.46 -1.39
C LYS A 479 3.33 23.06 -1.51
N ASP A 480 4.20 22.43 -2.29
CA ASP A 480 5.54 22.93 -2.60
C ASP A 480 6.31 23.43 -1.36
N ARG A 481 6.22 22.64 -0.27
CA ARG A 481 6.87 22.91 1.03
C ARG A 481 6.34 24.16 1.78
N HIS A 482 5.10 24.55 1.51
CA HIS A 482 4.39 25.62 2.20
C HIS A 482 3.06 25.08 2.75
N LYS A 483 2.67 25.53 3.94
CA LYS A 483 1.28 25.45 4.39
C LYS A 483 0.48 26.48 3.62
N ILE A 484 -0.47 26.05 2.83
CA ILE A 484 -1.28 26.92 1.96
C ILE A 484 -2.67 27.19 2.52
N ALA A 485 -3.18 26.31 3.37
CA ALA A 485 -4.49 26.46 4.02
C ALA A 485 -4.57 25.61 5.28
N GLU A 486 -5.48 26.02 6.16
CA GLU A 486 -6.02 25.26 7.27
C GLU A 486 -7.52 25.15 7.07
N ILE A 487 -8.06 23.94 7.08
CA ILE A 487 -9.46 23.66 6.78
C ILE A 487 -10.10 23.03 8.00
N GLU A 488 -11.11 23.69 8.55
CA GLU A 488 -12.01 23.09 9.53
C GLU A 488 -12.80 21.96 8.84
N ASN A 489 -12.59 20.72 9.27
CA ASN A 489 -13.11 19.57 8.57
C ASN A 489 -14.55 19.22 8.99
N ASP A 490 -15.48 20.06 8.59
CA ASP A 490 -16.92 19.84 8.77
C ASP A 490 -17.51 18.89 7.70
N ASP A 491 -18.82 18.64 7.76
CA ASP A 491 -19.52 17.71 6.86
C ASP A 491 -19.53 18.15 5.38
N THR A 492 -19.13 19.39 5.07
CA THR A 492 -19.06 19.90 3.69
C THR A 492 -17.73 19.62 3.03
N VAL A 493 -16.68 19.33 3.82
CA VAL A 493 -15.33 19.08 3.32
C VAL A 493 -15.23 17.69 2.72
N SER A 494 -14.68 17.63 1.51
CA SER A 494 -14.45 16.42 0.72
C SER A 494 -13.02 16.37 0.18
N GLN A 495 -12.63 15.26 -0.42
CA GLN A 495 -11.36 15.17 -1.16
C GLN A 495 -11.26 16.25 -2.24
N ALA A 496 -12.37 16.53 -2.96
CA ALA A 496 -12.42 17.56 -3.99
C ALA A 496 -12.06 18.94 -3.42
N THR A 497 -12.56 19.28 -2.22
CA THR A 497 -12.24 20.53 -1.52
C THR A 497 -10.73 20.70 -1.32
N ILE A 498 -10.03 19.64 -0.90
CA ILE A 498 -8.57 19.67 -0.69
C ILE A 498 -7.85 19.83 -2.04
N VAL A 499 -8.27 19.05 -3.06
CA VAL A 499 -7.66 19.11 -4.40
C VAL A 499 -7.84 20.49 -5.03
N GLU A 500 -9.03 21.09 -4.92
CA GLU A 500 -9.32 22.45 -5.40
C GLU A 500 -8.47 23.50 -4.65
N THR A 501 -8.30 23.36 -3.35
CA THR A 501 -7.43 24.24 -2.55
C THR A 501 -5.99 24.16 -3.05
N ILE A 502 -5.48 22.96 -3.29
CA ILE A 502 -4.12 22.74 -3.84
C ILE A 502 -4.00 23.34 -5.25
N ALA A 503 -5.00 23.15 -6.12
CA ALA A 503 -4.98 23.62 -7.49
C ALA A 503 -5.04 25.14 -7.59
N ASN A 504 -5.92 25.79 -6.82
CA ASN A 504 -6.21 27.21 -6.90
C ASN A 504 -5.19 28.11 -6.16
N THR A 505 -4.36 27.54 -5.28
CA THR A 505 -3.34 28.32 -4.56
C THR A 505 -2.04 28.35 -5.36
N ASN A 506 -1.66 29.55 -5.83
CA ASN A 506 -0.35 29.78 -6.42
C ASN A 506 0.68 30.04 -5.33
N VAL A 507 1.60 29.12 -5.12
CA VAL A 507 2.77 29.36 -4.29
C VAL A 507 3.79 30.12 -5.13
N ASN A 508 4.04 31.39 -4.80
CA ASN A 508 5.13 32.15 -5.43
C ASN A 508 6.46 31.52 -5.00
N THR A 509 6.95 30.58 -5.82
CA THR A 509 8.32 30.09 -5.71
C THR A 509 9.24 31.19 -6.19
N GLY A 510 9.49 32.21 -5.37
CA GLY A 510 10.56 33.16 -5.62
C GLY A 510 11.85 32.37 -5.80
N LYS A 511 12.35 32.31 -7.03
CA LYS A 511 13.73 31.92 -7.30
C LYS A 511 14.61 32.92 -6.53
N GLU A 512 14.98 32.59 -5.31
CA GLU A 512 16.14 33.21 -4.71
C GLU A 512 17.37 32.72 -5.47
N ALA A 513 18.03 33.70 -6.12
CA ALA A 513 19.25 33.58 -6.90
C ALA A 513 20.43 33.10 -6.01
#